data_ff0d9988d8d41464f0c966a3582f525d
#
_entry.id   ff0d9988d8d41464f0c966a3582f525d
#
_cell.length_a   1.000
_cell.length_b   1.000
_cell.length_c   1.000
_cell.angle_alpha   90.00
_cell.angle_beta   90.00
_cell.angle_gamma   90.00
#
_symmetry.space_group_name_H-M   'P 1'
#
loop_
_entity.id
_entity.type
_entity.pdbx_description
1 polymer ?
#
loop_
_entity_poly.entity_id
_entity_poly.type
_entity_poly.pdbx_seq_one_letter_code
_entity_poly.pdbx_strand_id
1 'polypeptide(L)'
;MPTDANGIDMTSFQCYLSPIEPQDLILSYFPRYFRDRRHPMLPFCLNAKSISDAWFQLIYNIFDHSYTQKIQKGSFEKEQYRLQYPGLAVFIEHPYEDMIPQIPPALGIPSPTTMEYIDDYFVKYLMDPNLAENETYTYASRIQHPMPKGGTQLERVIEMLRHTPLTNQAIVEIGSPDDHDVCIGNDGKLDPPCLRLLDFKAVPVNEELVLSLTCYFRSWDLWAGFPTNLGGLELLKKYVALEAGLKNGSMYAYSAGGHIYGYQEDIARIRTLRQR
;
A
#
# COMPACT_ATOMS: atom_id res chain seq x y z
N MET A 1 19.78 -46.30 14.45
CA MET A 1 19.51 -45.22 13.48
C MET A 1 18.15 -44.70 13.78
N PRO A 2 17.95 -43.41 14.10
CA PRO A 2 16.61 -42.89 14.42
C PRO A 2 15.91 -42.55 13.11
N THR A 3 14.85 -43.30 12.82
CA THR A 3 13.84 -42.97 11.81
C THR A 3 12.62 -42.37 12.54
N ASP A 4 11.91 -41.43 11.87
CA ASP A 4 10.65 -40.91 12.35
C ASP A 4 9.53 -41.99 12.26
N ALA A 5 8.33 -41.65 12.75
CA ALA A 5 7.16 -42.56 12.74
C ALA A 5 6.70 -42.95 11.30
N ASN A 6 7.26 -42.38 10.24
CA ASN A 6 6.94 -42.64 8.85
C ASN A 6 8.10 -43.29 8.06
N GLY A 7 9.20 -43.68 8.75
CA GLY A 7 10.32 -44.41 8.14
C GLY A 7 11.26 -43.56 7.29
N ILE A 8 11.26 -42.23 7.44
CA ILE A 8 12.13 -41.33 6.71
C ILE A 8 13.49 -41.23 7.43
N ASP A 9 14.56 -41.54 6.71
CA ASP A 9 15.94 -41.43 7.20
C ASP A 9 16.31 -39.94 7.35
N MET A 10 16.45 -39.50 8.61
CA MET A 10 16.78 -38.11 8.96
C MET A 10 18.26 -37.75 8.76
N THR A 11 19.09 -38.68 8.30
CA THR A 11 20.54 -38.40 8.07
C THR A 11 20.82 -37.68 6.74
N SER A 12 19.84 -37.57 5.83
CA SER A 12 20.02 -36.92 4.51
C SER A 12 19.78 -35.40 4.48
N PHE A 13 19.44 -34.76 5.60
CA PHE A 13 19.33 -33.29 5.73
C PHE A 13 20.58 -32.66 6.36
N GLN A 14 21.75 -33.17 6.07
CA GLN A 14 22.96 -32.42 6.32
C GLN A 14 23.16 -31.38 5.22
N CYS A 15 22.55 -30.21 5.41
CA CYS A 15 22.94 -29.01 4.65
C CYS A 15 24.46 -28.83 4.81
N TYR A 16 25.21 -28.88 3.73
CA TYR A 16 26.57 -28.42 3.64
C TYR A 16 26.66 -26.92 3.87
N LEU A 17 26.49 -26.50 5.11
CA LEU A 17 26.93 -25.19 5.56
C LEU A 17 28.33 -25.40 6.10
N SER A 18 29.34 -25.06 5.31
CA SER A 18 30.65 -24.76 5.85
C SER A 18 30.45 -23.76 7.00
N PRO A 19 31.19 -23.88 8.12
CA PRO A 19 31.06 -22.90 9.19
C PRO A 19 31.66 -21.58 8.69
N ILE A 20 30.81 -20.74 8.11
CA ILE A 20 31.10 -19.32 7.88
C ILE A 20 30.74 -18.65 9.19
N GLU A 21 31.72 -18.10 9.88
CA GLU A 21 31.51 -17.34 11.10
C GLU A 21 30.47 -16.24 10.81
N PRO A 22 29.42 -16.08 11.62
CA PRO A 22 28.33 -15.12 11.37
C PRO A 22 28.82 -13.69 11.16
N GLN A 23 29.94 -13.31 11.76
CA GLN A 23 30.57 -12.01 11.62
C GLN A 23 31.20 -11.78 10.23
N ASP A 24 31.69 -12.82 9.56
CA ASP A 24 32.32 -12.73 8.24
C ASP A 24 31.24 -12.60 7.14
N LEU A 25 30.08 -13.21 7.32
CA LEU A 25 28.91 -13.03 6.44
C LEU A 25 28.37 -11.61 6.50
N ILE A 26 28.26 -11.03 7.71
CA ILE A 26 27.76 -9.69 7.92
C ILE A 26 28.74 -8.65 7.36
N LEU A 27 30.05 -8.79 7.62
CA LEU A 27 31.05 -7.80 7.24
C LEU A 27 31.45 -7.84 5.75
N SER A 28 31.32 -8.96 5.06
CA SER A 28 31.63 -9.06 3.63
C SER A 28 30.50 -8.55 2.72
N TYR A 29 29.24 -8.69 3.14
CA TYR A 29 28.08 -8.26 2.36
C TYR A 29 27.64 -6.81 2.62
N PHE A 30 27.67 -6.36 3.87
CA PHE A 30 27.18 -5.04 4.27
C PHE A 30 27.96 -3.84 3.68
N PRO A 31 29.30 -3.82 3.57
CA PRO A 31 30.00 -2.62 3.12
C PRO A 31 29.81 -2.29 1.64
N ARG A 32 29.52 -3.27 0.80
CA ARG A 32 29.27 -3.03 -0.64
C ARG A 32 27.87 -2.50 -0.92
N TYR A 33 26.87 -3.00 -0.20
CA TYR A 33 25.48 -2.55 -0.37
C TYR A 33 25.21 -1.13 0.15
N PHE A 34 25.88 -0.71 1.22
CA PHE A 34 25.70 0.62 1.78
C PHE A 34 26.54 1.73 1.12
N ARG A 35 27.56 1.41 0.31
CA ARG A 35 28.40 2.40 -0.36
C ARG A 35 27.86 2.88 -1.69
N ASP A 36 27.07 2.09 -2.39
CA ASP A 36 26.42 2.52 -3.63
C ASP A 36 25.02 3.06 -3.32
N ARG A 37 24.92 4.36 -3.10
CA ARG A 37 23.64 5.08 -2.90
C ARG A 37 22.67 4.94 -4.10
N ARG A 38 23.07 4.22 -5.15
CA ARG A 38 22.32 4.00 -6.39
C ARG A 38 21.90 2.55 -6.59
N HIS A 39 21.84 1.74 -5.50
CA HIS A 39 21.35 0.37 -5.64
C HIS A 39 19.83 0.39 -5.79
N PRO A 40 19.29 0.08 -6.97
CA PRO A 40 17.86 0.26 -7.30
C PRO A 40 16.93 -0.71 -6.57
N MET A 41 17.44 -1.58 -5.73
CA MET A 41 16.69 -2.65 -5.06
C MET A 41 16.43 -2.39 -3.57
N LEU A 42 16.90 -1.27 -3.02
CA LEU A 42 16.61 -0.95 -1.61
C LEU A 42 15.20 -0.35 -1.49
N PRO A 43 14.40 -0.80 -0.52
CA PRO A 43 13.10 -0.20 -0.25
C PRO A 43 13.28 1.22 0.27
N PHE A 44 12.39 2.11 -0.12
CA PHE A 44 12.31 3.47 0.40
C PHE A 44 11.34 3.50 1.58
N CYS A 45 11.83 3.95 2.74
CA CYS A 45 11.02 4.07 3.95
C CYS A 45 10.95 5.53 4.38
N LEU A 46 9.77 6.00 4.74
CA LEU A 46 9.59 7.35 5.28
C LEU A 46 8.59 7.40 6.43
N ASN A 47 8.79 8.40 7.29
CA ASN A 47 7.84 8.81 8.31
C ASN A 47 7.35 10.21 7.97
N ALA A 48 6.04 10.41 8.02
CA ALA A 48 5.38 11.66 7.68
C ALA A 48 4.37 12.06 8.75
N LYS A 49 4.07 13.34 8.80
CA LYS A 49 3.05 13.86 9.73
C LYS A 49 1.64 13.67 9.20
N SER A 50 1.43 13.94 7.92
CA SER A 50 0.13 13.90 7.23
C SER A 50 0.23 13.22 5.88
N ILE A 51 -0.90 13.00 5.21
CA ILE A 51 -0.95 12.47 3.83
C ILE A 51 -0.26 13.44 2.86
N SER A 52 -0.49 14.73 3.01
CA SER A 52 0.12 15.79 2.21
C SER A 52 1.65 15.80 2.35
N ASP A 53 2.16 15.69 3.59
CA ASP A 53 3.60 15.61 3.88
C ASP A 53 4.22 14.35 3.25
N ALA A 54 3.59 13.19 3.45
CA ALA A 54 4.04 11.94 2.85
C ALA A 54 4.11 12.03 1.32
N TRP A 55 3.05 12.57 0.71
CA TRP A 55 2.99 12.78 -0.74
C TRP A 55 4.16 13.63 -1.25
N PHE A 56 4.41 14.78 -0.62
CA PHE A 56 5.50 15.65 -1.02
C PHE A 56 6.86 14.96 -0.91
N GLN A 57 7.12 14.28 0.20
CA GLN A 57 8.38 13.55 0.41
C GLN A 57 8.56 12.44 -0.64
N LEU A 58 7.50 11.68 -0.99
CA LEU A 58 7.55 10.66 -2.01
C LEU A 58 7.87 11.24 -3.40
N ILE A 59 7.17 12.30 -3.80
CA ILE A 59 7.39 12.95 -5.10
C ILE A 59 8.78 13.60 -5.16
N TYR A 60 9.28 14.15 -4.05
CA TYR A 60 10.63 14.74 -3.99
C TYR A 60 11.73 13.68 -4.14
N ASN A 61 11.60 12.56 -3.43
CA ASN A 61 12.65 11.54 -3.35
C ASN A 61 12.62 10.53 -4.50
N ILE A 62 11.55 10.49 -5.31
CA ILE A 62 11.43 9.49 -6.38
C ILE A 62 12.57 9.61 -7.41
N PHE A 63 13.08 10.80 -7.65
CA PHE A 63 14.16 11.03 -8.62
C PHE A 63 15.52 10.43 -8.19
N ASP A 64 15.70 10.18 -6.89
CA ASP A 64 16.96 9.64 -6.34
C ASP A 64 16.86 8.15 -5.97
N HIS A 65 15.63 7.63 -5.73
CA HIS A 65 15.42 6.31 -5.16
C HIS A 65 14.58 5.38 -6.04
N SER A 66 14.25 5.80 -7.26
CA SER A 66 13.50 4.99 -8.21
C SER A 66 14.37 4.45 -9.33
N TYR A 67 13.82 3.48 -10.04
CA TYR A 67 14.33 3.04 -11.34
C TYR A 67 13.30 3.29 -12.43
N THR A 68 13.77 3.42 -13.68
CA THR A 68 12.90 3.57 -14.84
C THR A 68 12.42 2.22 -15.32
N GLN A 69 11.10 2.03 -15.38
CA GLN A 69 10.48 0.81 -15.89
C GLN A 69 9.64 1.13 -17.13
N LYS A 70 9.90 0.42 -18.25
CA LYS A 70 9.01 0.45 -19.41
C LYS A 70 7.73 -0.32 -19.10
N ILE A 71 6.59 0.26 -19.47
CA ILE A 71 5.29 -0.40 -19.33
C ILE A 71 5.13 -1.36 -20.49
N GLN A 72 5.00 -2.67 -20.20
CA GLN A 72 4.89 -3.70 -21.22
C GLN A 72 3.43 -4.05 -21.55
N LYS A 73 2.55 -3.91 -20.53
CA LYS A 73 1.13 -4.28 -20.62
C LYS A 73 0.32 -3.44 -19.61
N GLY A 74 -0.92 -3.12 -19.95
CA GLY A 74 -1.83 -2.35 -19.06
C GLY A 74 -2.48 -1.18 -19.80
N SER A 75 -3.17 -0.31 -19.06
CA SER A 75 -3.99 0.80 -19.57
C SER A 75 -3.20 1.88 -20.35
N PHE A 76 -1.89 1.90 -20.23
CA PHE A 76 -1.01 2.88 -20.91
C PHE A 76 -0.16 2.15 -21.95
N GLU A 77 -0.46 2.37 -23.23
CA GLU A 77 0.18 1.68 -24.34
C GLU A 77 1.56 2.26 -24.69
N LYS A 78 2.35 1.38 -25.34
CA LYS A 78 3.62 1.51 -26.07
C LYS A 78 4.47 2.77 -25.81
N GLU A 79 5.70 2.51 -25.34
CA GLU A 79 6.76 3.48 -25.09
C GLU A 79 6.61 4.32 -23.82
N GLN A 80 5.53 4.18 -23.08
CA GLN A 80 5.38 4.81 -21.77
C GLN A 80 6.31 4.14 -20.75
N TYR A 81 6.84 4.96 -19.87
CA TYR A 81 7.66 4.51 -18.73
C TYR A 81 7.09 5.05 -17.42
N ARG A 82 7.58 4.52 -16.36
CA ARG A 82 7.33 5.02 -15.01
C ARG A 82 8.62 5.06 -14.20
N LEU A 83 8.74 6.03 -13.32
CA LEU A 83 9.73 6.05 -12.25
C LEU A 83 9.12 5.29 -11.07
N GLN A 84 9.73 4.19 -10.66
CA GLN A 84 9.16 3.29 -9.67
C GLN A 84 10.14 3.01 -8.53
N TYR A 85 9.65 3.14 -7.28
CA TYR A 85 10.38 2.63 -6.13
C TYR A 85 10.45 1.10 -6.17
N PRO A 86 11.59 0.48 -5.80
CA PRO A 86 11.70 -0.99 -5.70
C PRO A 86 10.78 -1.59 -4.64
N GLY A 87 10.57 -0.86 -3.56
CA GLY A 87 9.65 -1.14 -2.48
C GLY A 87 9.42 0.14 -1.70
N LEU A 88 8.27 0.27 -1.09
CA LEU A 88 7.84 1.47 -0.38
C LEU A 88 7.19 1.10 0.95
N ALA A 89 7.62 1.77 2.02
CA ALA A 89 7.00 1.72 3.34
C ALA A 89 6.82 3.16 3.86
N VAL A 90 5.59 3.51 4.20
CA VAL A 90 5.20 4.85 4.66
C VAL A 90 4.48 4.74 5.98
N PHE A 91 4.94 5.48 6.99
CA PHE A 91 4.21 5.73 8.21
C PHE A 91 3.67 7.17 8.20
N ILE A 92 2.39 7.35 8.56
CA ILE A 92 1.73 8.65 8.67
C ILE A 92 1.14 8.78 10.07
N GLU A 93 1.64 9.75 10.82
CA GLU A 93 1.29 9.95 12.23
C GLU A 93 -0.15 10.45 12.39
N HIS A 94 -0.52 11.49 11.63
CA HIS A 94 -1.82 12.17 11.70
C HIS A 94 -2.46 12.29 10.30
N PRO A 95 -2.90 11.17 9.69
CA PRO A 95 -3.37 11.17 8.29
C PRO A 95 -4.61 12.07 8.07
N TYR A 96 -5.36 12.37 9.13
CA TYR A 96 -6.60 13.17 9.11
C TYR A 96 -6.36 14.69 9.15
N GLU A 97 -5.16 15.19 9.47
CA GLU A 97 -4.92 16.63 9.67
C GLU A 97 -4.76 17.38 8.33
N ASP A 98 -4.07 16.79 7.36
CA ASP A 98 -3.85 17.41 6.05
C ASP A 98 -3.81 16.30 4.98
N MET A 99 -4.97 16.05 4.34
CA MET A 99 -5.14 15.00 3.34
C MET A 99 -4.83 15.47 1.93
N ILE A 100 -4.92 16.78 1.66
CA ILE A 100 -4.78 17.31 0.31
C ILE A 100 -3.38 17.87 0.10
N PRO A 101 -2.63 17.39 -0.93
CA PRO A 101 -1.33 17.94 -1.26
C PRO A 101 -1.37 19.44 -1.53
N GLN A 102 -0.60 20.18 -0.78
CA GLN A 102 -0.50 21.63 -0.92
C GLN A 102 0.40 21.99 -2.11
N ILE A 103 -0.17 22.62 -3.13
CA ILE A 103 0.56 23.11 -4.29
C ILE A 103 0.52 24.65 -4.31
N PRO A 104 1.68 25.33 -4.24
CA PRO A 104 1.71 26.77 -4.34
C PRO A 104 1.08 27.27 -5.65
N PRO A 105 0.13 28.21 -5.62
CA PRO A 105 -0.56 28.69 -6.82
C PRO A 105 0.40 29.25 -7.89
N ALA A 106 1.54 29.79 -7.48
CA ALA A 106 2.56 30.32 -8.37
C ALA A 106 3.18 29.27 -9.31
N LEU A 107 3.04 27.98 -9.00
CA LEU A 107 3.54 26.89 -9.85
C LEU A 107 2.63 26.58 -11.03
N GLY A 108 1.38 27.05 -11.03
CA GLY A 108 0.44 26.84 -12.14
C GLY A 108 0.03 25.39 -12.40
N ILE A 109 0.28 24.50 -11.46
CA ILE A 109 -0.13 23.09 -11.54
C ILE A 109 -1.32 22.82 -10.61
N PRO A 110 -2.32 22.02 -11.05
CA PRO A 110 -3.48 21.71 -10.21
C PRO A 110 -3.11 20.78 -9.05
N SER A 111 -3.91 20.83 -7.97
CA SER A 111 -3.84 19.82 -6.93
C SER A 111 -4.18 18.44 -7.52
N PRO A 112 -3.46 17.38 -7.12
CA PRO A 112 -3.72 16.03 -7.64
C PRO A 112 -5.05 15.43 -7.16
N THR A 113 -5.64 15.99 -6.10
CA THR A 113 -6.96 15.59 -5.57
C THR A 113 -7.63 16.75 -4.85
N THR A 114 -8.91 16.61 -4.54
CA THR A 114 -9.72 17.56 -3.74
C THR A 114 -10.50 16.79 -2.67
N MET A 115 -11.02 17.49 -1.65
CA MET A 115 -11.88 16.83 -0.66
C MET A 115 -13.16 16.26 -1.29
N GLU A 116 -13.77 16.98 -2.22
CA GLU A 116 -14.95 16.49 -2.94
C GLU A 116 -14.66 15.17 -3.67
N TYR A 117 -13.49 15.06 -4.29
CA TYR A 117 -13.09 13.82 -4.97
C TYR A 117 -12.78 12.69 -3.99
N ILE A 118 -12.18 12.99 -2.82
CA ILE A 118 -11.95 12.04 -1.74
C ILE A 118 -13.27 11.54 -1.15
N ASP A 119 -14.22 12.43 -0.90
CA ASP A 119 -15.55 12.08 -0.38
C ASP A 119 -16.32 11.19 -1.37
N ASP A 120 -16.31 11.55 -2.65
CA ASP A 120 -16.89 10.75 -3.73
C ASP A 120 -16.25 9.37 -3.84
N TYR A 121 -14.92 9.31 -3.78
CA TYR A 121 -14.17 8.05 -3.78
C TYR A 121 -14.51 7.17 -2.57
N PHE A 122 -14.62 7.76 -1.37
CA PHE A 122 -15.03 7.06 -0.16
C PHE A 122 -16.44 6.46 -0.34
N VAL A 123 -17.42 7.26 -0.73
CA VAL A 123 -18.81 6.81 -0.84
C VAL A 123 -18.98 5.79 -1.96
N LYS A 124 -18.51 6.11 -3.18
CA LYS A 124 -18.82 5.34 -4.38
C LYS A 124 -17.87 4.15 -4.59
N TYR A 125 -16.65 4.22 -4.11
CA TYR A 125 -15.63 3.21 -4.42
C TYR A 125 -15.17 2.36 -3.23
N LEU A 126 -15.38 2.85 -1.98
CA LEU A 126 -15.05 2.12 -0.76
C LEU A 126 -16.29 1.63 0.02
N MET A 127 -17.45 2.28 -0.12
CA MET A 127 -18.64 1.96 0.67
C MET A 127 -19.80 1.38 -0.14
N ASP A 128 -19.99 1.79 -1.40
CA ASP A 128 -21.07 1.26 -2.25
C ASP A 128 -20.59 0.00 -2.99
N PRO A 129 -21.12 -1.21 -2.66
CA PRO A 129 -20.72 -2.46 -3.30
C PRO A 129 -21.31 -2.66 -4.70
N ASN A 130 -22.22 -1.79 -5.16
CA ASN A 130 -22.83 -1.92 -6.47
C ASN A 130 -21.79 -1.66 -7.57
N LEU A 131 -21.80 -2.52 -8.59
CA LEU A 131 -20.93 -2.41 -9.75
C LEU A 131 -21.67 -1.73 -10.90
N ALA A 132 -21.00 -0.81 -11.59
CA ALA A 132 -21.47 -0.32 -12.87
C ALA A 132 -21.37 -1.40 -13.95
N GLU A 133 -22.11 -1.25 -15.06
CA GLU A 133 -22.22 -2.26 -16.12
C GLU A 133 -20.87 -2.71 -16.71
N ASN A 134 -19.86 -1.84 -16.68
CA ASN A 134 -18.52 -2.10 -17.23
C ASN A 134 -17.46 -2.40 -16.16
N GLU A 135 -17.86 -2.52 -14.89
CA GLU A 135 -16.96 -2.80 -13.77
C GLU A 135 -16.98 -4.28 -13.41
N THR A 136 -15.81 -4.87 -13.24
CA THR A 136 -15.67 -6.25 -12.75
C THR A 136 -15.52 -6.31 -11.24
N TYR A 137 -15.05 -5.23 -10.64
CA TYR A 137 -14.97 -5.02 -9.20
C TYR A 137 -14.87 -3.53 -8.89
N THR A 138 -15.25 -3.17 -7.65
CA THR A 138 -14.77 -1.98 -6.92
C THR A 138 -14.08 -2.45 -5.65
N TYR A 139 -13.35 -1.58 -4.95
CA TYR A 139 -12.86 -1.97 -3.61
C TYR A 139 -14.04 -2.21 -2.66
N ALA A 140 -15.12 -1.44 -2.77
CA ALA A 140 -16.32 -1.64 -1.98
C ALA A 140 -16.94 -3.02 -2.17
N SER A 141 -17.02 -3.55 -3.40
CA SER A 141 -17.56 -4.89 -3.65
C SER A 141 -16.75 -6.00 -2.94
N ARG A 142 -15.45 -5.75 -2.67
CA ARG A 142 -14.60 -6.66 -1.90
C ARG A 142 -14.69 -6.37 -0.39
N ILE A 143 -14.66 -5.11 0.03
CA ILE A 143 -14.82 -4.68 1.43
C ILE A 143 -16.17 -5.13 1.99
N GLN A 144 -17.23 -4.99 1.22
CA GLN A 144 -18.60 -5.37 1.57
C GLN A 144 -18.95 -6.81 1.12
N HIS A 145 -17.94 -7.65 0.84
CA HIS A 145 -18.19 -9.03 0.42
C HIS A 145 -19.05 -9.78 1.46
N PRO A 146 -20.17 -10.42 1.03
CA PRO A 146 -21.06 -11.13 1.94
C PRO A 146 -20.35 -12.32 2.62
N MET A 147 -20.52 -12.45 3.92
CA MET A 147 -19.93 -13.53 4.70
C MET A 147 -20.91 -14.69 4.87
N PRO A 148 -20.43 -15.96 4.92
CA PRO A 148 -21.29 -17.17 5.01
C PRO A 148 -22.24 -17.18 6.21
N LYS A 149 -21.89 -16.51 7.31
CA LYS A 149 -22.71 -16.40 8.52
C LYS A 149 -23.54 -15.11 8.58
N GLY A 150 -23.75 -14.44 7.43
CA GLY A 150 -24.44 -13.16 7.29
C GLY A 150 -23.53 -11.98 7.58
N GLY A 151 -24.00 -10.78 7.18
CA GLY A 151 -23.24 -9.54 7.22
C GLY A 151 -22.14 -9.50 6.16
N THR A 152 -21.33 -8.44 6.21
CA THR A 152 -20.23 -8.21 5.28
C THR A 152 -18.87 -8.40 5.95
N GLN A 153 -17.80 -8.45 5.15
CA GLN A 153 -16.42 -8.53 5.63
C GLN A 153 -16.09 -7.35 6.57
N LEU A 154 -16.51 -6.13 6.20
CA LEU A 154 -16.29 -4.94 7.02
C LEU A 154 -17.03 -5.00 8.36
N GLU A 155 -18.30 -5.42 8.35
CA GLU A 155 -19.08 -5.59 9.58
C GLU A 155 -18.44 -6.60 10.53
N ARG A 156 -17.88 -7.70 10.00
CA ARG A 156 -17.14 -8.68 10.80
C ARG A 156 -15.87 -8.12 11.42
N VAL A 157 -15.13 -7.30 10.70
CA VAL A 157 -13.95 -6.61 11.23
C VAL A 157 -14.34 -5.66 12.37
N ILE A 158 -15.41 -4.88 12.20
CA ILE A 158 -15.93 -3.99 13.25
C ILE A 158 -16.38 -4.80 14.48
N GLU A 159 -17.09 -5.90 14.27
CA GLU A 159 -17.52 -6.79 15.36
C GLU A 159 -16.32 -7.39 16.12
N MET A 160 -15.30 -7.86 15.41
CA MET A 160 -14.06 -8.36 16.03
C MET A 160 -13.39 -7.29 16.90
N LEU A 161 -13.27 -6.07 16.39
CA LEU A 161 -12.65 -4.96 17.14
C LEU A 161 -13.47 -4.54 18.35
N ARG A 162 -14.81 -4.61 18.31
CA ARG A 162 -15.68 -4.36 19.47
C ARG A 162 -15.48 -5.36 20.59
N HIS A 163 -15.39 -6.64 20.25
CA HIS A 163 -15.32 -7.73 21.23
C HIS A 163 -13.89 -8.03 21.69
N THR A 164 -12.91 -7.85 20.80
CA THR A 164 -11.51 -8.15 21.07
C THR A 164 -10.64 -7.04 20.43
N PRO A 165 -10.60 -5.85 21.03
CA PRO A 165 -9.95 -4.68 20.42
C PRO A 165 -8.48 -4.91 20.03
N LEU A 166 -7.74 -5.71 20.81
CA LEU A 166 -6.31 -6.01 20.57
C LEU A 166 -6.10 -7.24 19.66
N THR A 167 -7.11 -7.64 18.91
CA THR A 167 -6.98 -8.72 17.92
C THR A 167 -5.97 -8.39 16.84
N ASN A 168 -5.32 -9.42 16.31
CA ASN A 168 -4.49 -9.33 15.08
C ASN A 168 -5.17 -9.97 13.87
N GLN A 169 -6.50 -10.20 13.93
CA GLN A 169 -7.29 -10.89 12.90
C GLN A 169 -8.24 -9.96 12.15
N ALA A 170 -8.27 -8.65 12.48
CA ALA A 170 -9.17 -7.68 11.88
C ALA A 170 -8.67 -7.21 10.49
N ILE A 171 -8.68 -8.13 9.54
CA ILE A 171 -8.20 -7.93 8.17
C ILE A 171 -9.36 -7.95 7.19
N VAL A 172 -9.36 -7.01 6.24
CA VAL A 172 -10.22 -7.01 5.05
C VAL A 172 -9.39 -7.45 3.85
N GLU A 173 -9.75 -8.59 3.28
CA GLU A 173 -9.15 -9.13 2.07
C GLU A 173 -9.79 -8.50 0.84
N ILE A 174 -9.00 -7.80 0.03
CA ILE A 174 -9.47 -7.18 -1.23
C ILE A 174 -9.02 -8.02 -2.42
N GLY A 175 -7.80 -8.57 -2.34
CA GLY A 175 -7.29 -9.50 -3.32
C GLY A 175 -7.96 -10.86 -3.25
N SER A 176 -8.16 -11.48 -4.43
CA SER A 176 -8.62 -12.86 -4.57
C SER A 176 -7.65 -13.66 -5.43
N PRO A 177 -7.49 -14.98 -5.22
CA PRO A 177 -6.78 -15.84 -6.16
C PRO A 177 -7.32 -15.76 -7.59
N ASP A 178 -8.63 -15.58 -7.75
CA ASP A 178 -9.30 -15.47 -9.05
C ASP A 178 -8.88 -14.22 -9.86
N ASP A 179 -8.30 -13.22 -9.20
CA ASP A 179 -7.76 -12.03 -9.87
C ASP A 179 -6.65 -12.39 -10.87
N HIS A 180 -6.00 -13.55 -10.74
CA HIS A 180 -4.97 -14.01 -11.67
C HIS A 180 -5.55 -14.38 -13.04
N ASP A 181 -6.74 -14.96 -13.10
CA ASP A 181 -7.40 -15.34 -14.33
C ASP A 181 -7.79 -14.11 -15.16
N VAL A 182 -8.14 -13.00 -14.48
CA VAL A 182 -8.40 -11.70 -15.12
C VAL A 182 -7.17 -11.19 -15.89
N CYS A 183 -5.97 -11.45 -15.37
CA CYS A 183 -4.72 -11.00 -16.02
C CYS A 183 -4.34 -11.80 -17.26
N ILE A 184 -4.70 -13.09 -17.33
CA ILE A 184 -4.22 -14.02 -18.35
C ILE A 184 -5.17 -14.04 -19.56
N GLY A 185 -6.48 -13.92 -19.34
CA GLY A 185 -7.52 -14.18 -20.35
C GLY A 185 -7.98 -12.99 -21.19
N ASN A 186 -7.65 -11.74 -20.84
CA ASN A 186 -8.36 -10.55 -21.36
C ASN A 186 -7.48 -9.55 -22.13
N ASP A 187 -6.40 -9.97 -22.78
CA ASP A 187 -5.51 -9.10 -23.56
C ASP A 187 -5.02 -7.82 -22.82
N GLY A 188 -5.00 -7.89 -21.48
CA GLY A 188 -4.58 -6.79 -20.62
C GLY A 188 -5.63 -5.69 -20.43
N LYS A 189 -6.88 -5.91 -20.79
CA LYS A 189 -7.96 -4.93 -20.63
C LYS A 189 -8.48 -4.81 -19.18
N LEU A 190 -8.27 -5.83 -18.38
CA LEU A 190 -8.68 -5.84 -16.97
C LEU A 190 -7.46 -5.99 -16.09
N ASP A 191 -7.32 -5.06 -15.13
CA ASP A 191 -6.28 -5.10 -14.10
C ASP A 191 -6.88 -5.60 -12.77
N PRO A 192 -6.19 -6.50 -12.04
CA PRO A 192 -6.62 -6.90 -10.71
C PRO A 192 -6.50 -5.72 -9.74
N PRO A 193 -7.20 -5.75 -8.59
CA PRO A 193 -7.14 -4.68 -7.59
C PRO A 193 -5.71 -4.29 -7.23
N CYS A 194 -5.40 -2.99 -7.28
CA CYS A 194 -4.11 -2.48 -6.83
C CYS A 194 -3.97 -2.56 -5.30
N LEU A 195 -5.01 -2.18 -4.57
CA LEU A 195 -5.15 -2.42 -3.14
C LEU A 195 -5.44 -3.90 -2.90
N ARG A 196 -4.71 -4.55 -1.99
CA ARG A 196 -4.81 -6.00 -1.77
C ARG A 196 -5.35 -6.38 -0.41
N LEU A 197 -5.09 -5.58 0.61
CA LEU A 197 -5.59 -5.82 1.97
C LEU A 197 -5.66 -4.52 2.78
N LEU A 198 -6.51 -4.55 3.81
CA LEU A 198 -6.57 -3.57 4.89
C LEU A 198 -6.48 -4.32 6.22
N ASP A 199 -5.50 -4.00 7.06
CA ASP A 199 -5.30 -4.59 8.38
C ASP A 199 -5.53 -3.51 9.46
N PHE A 200 -6.57 -3.69 10.26
CA PHE A 200 -6.97 -2.78 11.33
C PHE A 200 -6.43 -3.27 12.66
N LYS A 201 -5.68 -2.41 13.36
CA LYS A 201 -5.11 -2.74 14.67
C LYS A 201 -5.34 -1.62 15.68
N ALA A 202 -5.93 -1.98 16.81
CA ALA A 202 -5.93 -1.09 17.95
C ALA A 202 -4.63 -1.25 18.75
N VAL A 203 -4.02 -0.12 19.10
CA VAL A 203 -2.83 -0.06 19.94
C VAL A 203 -3.10 0.83 21.14
N PRO A 204 -2.58 0.49 22.34
CA PRO A 204 -2.71 1.33 23.50
C PRO A 204 -1.80 2.55 23.39
N VAL A 205 -2.37 3.74 23.52
CA VAL A 205 -1.66 5.03 23.56
C VAL A 205 -2.25 5.86 24.69
N ASN A 206 -1.46 6.20 25.70
CA ASN A 206 -1.91 7.02 26.85
C ASN A 206 -3.24 6.56 27.47
N GLU A 207 -3.34 5.26 27.78
CA GLU A 207 -4.54 4.63 28.37
C GLU A 207 -5.77 4.55 27.46
N GLU A 208 -5.70 5.02 26.22
CA GLU A 208 -6.74 4.89 25.21
C GLU A 208 -6.36 3.83 24.14
N LEU A 209 -7.36 3.22 23.53
CA LEU A 209 -7.15 2.35 22.38
C LEU A 209 -7.34 3.15 21.09
N VAL A 210 -6.28 3.19 20.30
CA VAL A 210 -6.19 3.99 19.07
C VAL A 210 -6.11 3.05 17.87
N LEU A 211 -7.03 3.19 16.93
CA LEU A 211 -7.08 2.36 15.72
C LEU A 211 -6.10 2.86 14.66
N SER A 212 -5.15 2.05 14.29
CA SER A 212 -4.31 2.24 13.12
C SER A 212 -4.77 1.36 11.95
N LEU A 213 -4.46 1.79 10.73
CA LEU A 213 -4.72 1.04 9.50
C LEU A 213 -3.41 0.77 8.78
N THR A 214 -3.19 -0.48 8.41
CA THR A 214 -2.16 -0.88 7.43
C THR A 214 -2.82 -1.20 6.10
N CYS A 215 -2.33 -0.63 5.00
CA CYS A 215 -2.78 -0.97 3.66
C CYS A 215 -1.60 -1.41 2.76
N TYR A 216 -1.87 -2.34 1.82
CA TYR A 216 -0.88 -2.81 0.87
C TYR A 216 -1.38 -2.67 -0.56
N PHE A 217 -0.59 -1.98 -1.39
CA PHE A 217 -0.81 -1.81 -2.82
C PHE A 217 0.26 -2.57 -3.63
N ARG A 218 -0.16 -3.48 -4.52
CA ARG A 218 0.76 -4.16 -5.45
C ARG A 218 1.40 -3.21 -6.47
N SER A 219 0.69 -2.14 -6.83
CA SER A 219 1.08 -1.07 -7.75
C SER A 219 0.33 0.20 -7.35
N TRP A 220 0.99 1.36 -7.39
CA TRP A 220 0.38 2.57 -6.85
C TRP A 220 0.86 3.84 -7.58
N ASP A 221 -0.07 4.56 -8.24
CA ASP A 221 0.19 5.90 -8.73
C ASP A 221 0.37 6.85 -7.55
N LEU A 222 1.57 7.40 -7.41
CA LEU A 222 1.90 8.29 -6.30
C LEU A 222 1.48 9.73 -6.53
N TRP A 223 1.23 10.15 -7.79
CA TRP A 223 0.83 11.52 -8.05
C TRP A 223 -0.61 11.79 -7.62
N ALA A 224 -1.57 11.11 -8.21
CA ALA A 224 -3.00 11.31 -7.94
C ALA A 224 -3.62 10.20 -7.09
N GLY A 225 -3.20 8.95 -7.31
CA GLY A 225 -3.72 7.79 -6.60
C GLY A 225 -3.39 7.80 -5.10
N PHE A 226 -2.15 8.11 -4.73
CA PHE A 226 -1.71 8.11 -3.32
C PHE A 226 -2.58 8.99 -2.41
N PRO A 227 -2.73 10.31 -2.66
CA PRO A 227 -3.50 11.16 -1.76
C PRO A 227 -5.00 10.83 -1.78
N THR A 228 -5.57 10.49 -2.93
CA THR A 228 -6.98 10.12 -3.05
C THR A 228 -7.29 8.82 -2.30
N ASN A 229 -6.48 7.78 -2.54
CA ASN A 229 -6.69 6.49 -1.89
C ASN A 229 -6.52 6.57 -0.38
N LEU A 230 -5.45 7.23 0.10
CA LEU A 230 -5.25 7.36 1.55
C LEU A 230 -6.26 8.30 2.20
N GLY A 231 -6.71 9.36 1.53
CA GLY A 231 -7.80 10.20 2.01
C GLY A 231 -9.10 9.40 2.20
N GLY A 232 -9.50 8.63 1.21
CA GLY A 232 -10.68 7.74 1.32
C GLY A 232 -10.50 6.63 2.36
N LEU A 233 -9.32 6.02 2.44
CA LEU A 233 -9.01 5.01 3.48
C LEU A 233 -8.96 5.61 4.88
N GLU A 234 -8.59 6.88 5.03
CA GLU A 234 -8.69 7.61 6.29
C GLU A 234 -10.15 7.77 6.73
N LEU A 235 -11.04 8.13 5.81
CA LEU A 235 -12.48 8.21 6.10
C LEU A 235 -13.03 6.83 6.48
N LEU A 236 -12.62 5.76 5.80
CA LEU A 236 -12.99 4.39 6.13
C LEU A 236 -12.48 3.98 7.51
N LYS A 237 -11.21 4.27 7.84
CA LYS A 237 -10.63 3.98 9.15
C LYS A 237 -11.36 4.74 10.26
N LYS A 238 -11.68 6.01 10.04
CA LYS A 238 -12.45 6.82 10.98
C LYS A 238 -13.84 6.23 11.22
N TYR A 239 -14.50 5.76 10.16
CA TYR A 239 -15.78 5.06 10.27
C TYR A 239 -15.65 3.78 11.12
N VAL A 240 -14.66 2.93 10.84
CA VAL A 240 -14.42 1.70 11.59
C VAL A 240 -14.09 2.00 13.06
N ALA A 241 -13.26 3.03 13.33
CA ALA A 241 -12.92 3.44 14.68
C ALA A 241 -14.17 3.87 15.47
N LEU A 242 -15.02 4.71 14.87
CA LEU A 242 -16.27 5.15 15.47
C LEU A 242 -17.19 3.99 15.80
N GLU A 243 -17.41 3.09 14.83
CA GLU A 243 -18.28 1.93 15.00
C GLU A 243 -17.73 0.93 16.04
N ALA A 244 -16.42 0.78 16.14
CA ALA A 244 -15.79 -0.10 17.12
C ALA A 244 -15.61 0.53 18.50
N GLY A 245 -15.90 1.84 18.68
CA GLY A 245 -15.68 2.56 19.94
C GLY A 245 -14.22 2.86 20.25
N LEU A 246 -13.38 3.01 19.20
CA LEU A 246 -11.95 3.27 19.29
C LEU A 246 -11.63 4.72 18.88
N LYS A 247 -10.47 5.21 19.29
CA LYS A 247 -9.94 6.48 18.79
C LYS A 247 -9.33 6.30 17.41
N ASN A 248 -9.44 7.33 16.56
CA ASN A 248 -8.79 7.35 15.26
C ASN A 248 -7.28 7.64 15.40
N GLY A 249 -6.42 6.91 14.67
CA GLY A 249 -4.96 6.99 14.82
C GLY A 249 -4.18 7.04 13.50
N SER A 250 -2.98 6.50 13.53
CA SER A 250 -2.01 6.53 12.45
C SER A 250 -2.36 5.60 11.27
N MET A 251 -1.57 5.69 10.20
CA MET A 251 -1.68 4.83 9.02
C MET A 251 -0.30 4.32 8.60
N TYR A 252 -0.24 3.05 8.18
CA TYR A 252 0.91 2.41 7.55
C TYR A 252 0.54 2.01 6.13
N ALA A 253 1.34 2.39 5.16
CA ALA A 253 1.09 2.07 3.77
C ALA A 253 2.32 1.42 3.13
N TYR A 254 2.11 0.31 2.44
CA TYR A 254 3.16 -0.45 1.78
C TYR A 254 2.83 -0.61 0.30
N SER A 255 3.88 -0.57 -0.54
CA SER A 255 3.72 -0.88 -1.96
C SER A 255 4.97 -1.56 -2.53
N ALA A 256 4.75 -2.59 -3.35
CA ALA A 256 5.81 -3.18 -4.16
C ALA A 256 6.06 -2.41 -5.48
N GLY A 257 5.21 -1.45 -5.83
CA GLY A 257 5.26 -0.75 -7.12
C GLY A 257 4.73 0.68 -7.06
N GLY A 258 5.12 1.45 -6.02
CA GLY A 258 4.83 2.89 -5.95
C GLY A 258 5.57 3.65 -7.05
N HIS A 259 4.86 4.41 -7.88
CA HIS A 259 5.44 5.03 -9.08
C HIS A 259 4.77 6.35 -9.46
N ILE A 260 5.46 7.14 -10.29
CA ILE A 260 4.86 8.17 -11.13
C ILE A 260 5.02 7.78 -12.60
N TYR A 261 4.06 8.14 -13.43
CA TYR A 261 4.14 7.94 -14.88
C TYR A 261 5.04 8.96 -15.55
N GLY A 262 5.66 8.62 -16.68
CA GLY A 262 6.54 9.52 -17.42
C GLY A 262 5.90 10.86 -17.77
N TYR A 263 4.59 10.88 -18.08
CA TYR A 263 3.86 12.13 -18.35
C TYR A 263 3.67 13.03 -17.10
N GLN A 264 3.84 12.48 -15.91
CA GLN A 264 3.78 13.23 -14.65
C GLN A 264 5.15 13.76 -14.22
N GLU A 265 6.24 13.32 -14.86
CA GLU A 265 7.60 13.66 -14.43
C GLU A 265 7.85 15.17 -14.42
N ASP A 266 7.46 15.88 -15.47
CA ASP A 266 7.71 17.32 -15.56
C ASP A 266 6.95 18.11 -14.48
N ILE A 267 5.67 17.79 -14.23
CA ILE A 267 4.90 18.41 -13.15
C ILE A 267 5.44 18.08 -11.76
N ALA A 268 5.94 16.86 -11.57
CA ALA A 268 6.58 16.44 -10.33
C ALA A 268 7.89 17.24 -10.10
N ARG A 269 8.69 17.46 -11.14
CA ARG A 269 9.90 18.30 -11.07
C ARG A 269 9.56 19.75 -10.75
N ILE A 270 8.55 20.33 -11.40
CA ILE A 270 8.08 21.70 -11.10
C ILE A 270 7.65 21.78 -9.63
N ARG A 271 6.84 20.83 -9.15
CA ARG A 271 6.36 20.83 -7.75
C ARG A 271 7.48 20.75 -6.73
N THR A 272 8.52 19.99 -7.02
CA THR A 272 9.63 19.73 -6.12
C THR A 272 10.84 20.63 -6.34
N LEU A 273 10.80 21.51 -7.34
CA LEU A 273 11.92 22.36 -7.78
C LEU A 273 13.20 21.56 -8.12
N ARG A 274 13.03 20.30 -8.56
CA ARG A 274 14.13 19.42 -8.94
C ARG A 274 14.48 19.60 -10.41
N GLN A 275 15.74 19.91 -10.70
CA GLN A 275 16.24 19.99 -12.08
C GLN A 275 16.41 18.57 -12.67
N ARG A 276 16.45 18.50 -14.00
CA ARG A 276 16.76 17.26 -14.74
C ARG A 276 18.20 16.81 -14.53
#